data_962fbf97d84d0b9babab0a9213dd5610
#
_entry.id   962fbf97d84d0b9babab0a9213dd5610
#
_cell.length_a   1.000
_cell.length_b   1.000
_cell.length_c   1.000
_cell.angle_alpha   90.00
_cell.angle_beta   90.00
_cell.angle_gamma   90.00
#
_symmetry.space_group_name_H-M   'P 1'
#
loop_
_entity.id
_entity.type
_entity.pdbx_description
1 polymer ?
#
loop_
_entity_poly.entity_id
_entity_poly.type
_entity_poly.pdbx_seq_one_letter_code
_entity_poly.pdbx_strand_id
1 'polypeptide(L)'
;MFLSIVIPHYNLERRLLERCITSITTQEIADGDYEIIVVDDGSAQPPLWLETERSTERVRFIQAVHGGPGAARNRGIEEARGKYIMFVDADDYLIDNGETDKCIDVLKREKPQILRYRYHVATSPEEKLPNAKENIKFSNTISGATFMANHNLPGSPCLYFFSRELAVRKGIRFPEGCYHEDEEFNTILHFHAQSLITSDACLYCYCRREGSTTANTDRKFEERRMADMFKVIERITNFRGCFQNQCNSIQKQAIDRKLNMLAVDAILNMLHCGASAGEIRKRCLSELAPLSLYPIPAAGYSLKYRIFRILANSNSGIRLLHLFTPGKNPKKK
;
A
#
# COMPACT_ATOMS: atom_id res chain seq x y z
N MET A 1 2.34 -8.18 24.29
CA MET A 1 1.61 -7.58 23.16
C MET A 1 1.96 -8.34 21.89
N PHE A 2 0.96 -8.87 21.18
CA PHE A 2 1.17 -9.66 19.97
C PHE A 2 0.98 -8.81 18.70
N LEU A 3 -0.07 -7.98 18.64
CA LEU A 3 -0.42 -7.18 17.48
C LEU A 3 -0.53 -5.68 17.84
N SER A 4 0.07 -4.79 17.05
CA SER A 4 -0.19 -3.36 17.07
C SER A 4 -0.94 -2.98 15.79
N ILE A 5 -2.11 -2.39 15.94
CA ILE A 5 -2.92 -1.89 14.83
C ILE A 5 -2.72 -0.38 14.78
N VAL A 6 -2.09 0.11 13.72
CA VAL A 6 -1.74 1.52 13.57
C VAL A 6 -2.72 2.19 12.61
N ILE A 7 -3.33 3.28 13.06
CA ILE A 7 -4.31 4.06 12.33
C ILE A 7 -3.74 5.48 12.10
N PRO A 8 -3.24 5.80 10.89
CA PRO A 8 -2.92 7.19 10.55
C PRO A 8 -4.20 8.01 10.41
N HIS A 9 -4.24 9.18 11.04
CA HIS A 9 -5.39 10.09 11.03
C HIS A 9 -4.97 11.49 10.60
N TYR A 10 -5.77 12.14 9.75
CA TYR A 10 -5.58 13.55 9.41
C TYR A 10 -6.90 14.19 8.95
N ASN A 11 -7.38 15.21 9.68
CA ASN A 11 -8.56 16.02 9.34
C ASN A 11 -9.77 15.18 8.89
N LEU A 12 -10.01 14.03 9.52
CA LEU A 12 -11.10 13.13 9.18
C LEU A 12 -12.29 13.33 10.14
N GLU A 13 -13.50 13.12 9.65
CA GLU A 13 -14.71 13.17 10.46
C GLU A 13 -14.68 12.11 11.58
N ARG A 14 -15.08 12.52 12.78
CA ARG A 14 -15.13 11.67 13.98
C ARG A 14 -15.82 10.31 13.71
N ARG A 15 -16.97 10.31 13.04
CA ARG A 15 -17.76 9.09 12.77
C ARG A 15 -16.98 8.01 12.00
N LEU A 16 -16.05 8.42 11.11
CA LEU A 16 -15.27 7.48 10.33
C LEU A 16 -14.19 6.81 11.18
N LEU A 17 -13.47 7.61 11.99
CA LEU A 17 -12.49 7.10 12.93
C LEU A 17 -13.15 6.21 14.00
N GLU A 18 -14.33 6.58 14.51
CA GLU A 18 -15.10 5.75 15.45
C GLU A 18 -15.50 4.41 14.82
N ARG A 19 -15.97 4.42 13.56
CA ARG A 19 -16.28 3.19 12.83
C ARG A 19 -15.04 2.31 12.68
N CYS A 20 -13.91 2.89 12.28
CA CYS A 20 -12.64 2.19 12.15
C CYS A 20 -12.25 1.50 13.47
N ILE A 21 -12.19 2.25 14.57
CA ILE A 21 -11.84 1.72 15.89
C ILE A 21 -12.84 0.65 16.36
N THR A 22 -14.14 0.90 16.18
CA THR A 22 -15.18 -0.05 16.57
C THR A 22 -15.02 -1.37 15.81
N SER A 23 -14.76 -1.32 14.50
CA SER A 23 -14.55 -2.53 13.70
C SER A 23 -13.35 -3.37 14.14
N ILE A 24 -12.37 -2.76 14.79
CA ILE A 24 -11.21 -3.47 15.36
C ILE A 24 -11.57 -4.06 16.72
N THR A 25 -12.28 -3.30 17.56
CA THR A 25 -12.60 -3.73 18.92
C THR A 25 -13.71 -4.81 18.98
N THR A 26 -14.46 -4.99 17.88
CA THR A 26 -15.43 -6.09 17.75
C THR A 26 -14.82 -7.40 17.25
N GLN A 27 -13.55 -7.39 16.79
CA GLN A 27 -12.87 -8.63 16.40
C GLN A 27 -12.63 -9.54 17.59
N GLU A 28 -12.70 -10.85 17.39
CA GLU A 28 -12.46 -11.88 18.42
C GLU A 28 -10.97 -12.04 18.79
N ILE A 29 -10.25 -10.91 18.96
CA ILE A 29 -8.86 -10.93 19.38
C ILE A 29 -8.79 -10.91 20.89
N ALA A 30 -8.04 -11.83 21.49
CA ALA A 30 -7.92 -11.94 22.94
C ALA A 30 -7.46 -10.61 23.58
N ASP A 31 -8.10 -10.26 24.69
CA ASP A 31 -7.74 -9.09 25.49
C ASP A 31 -6.27 -9.16 25.96
N GLY A 32 -5.54 -8.07 25.78
CA GLY A 32 -4.10 -8.02 26.08
C GLY A 32 -3.18 -8.48 24.94
N ASP A 33 -3.72 -9.10 23.88
CA ASP A 33 -2.92 -9.50 22.72
C ASP A 33 -2.75 -8.39 21.68
N TYR A 34 -3.56 -7.31 21.72
CA TYR A 34 -3.47 -6.22 20.76
C TYR A 34 -3.56 -4.83 21.38
N GLU A 35 -3.03 -3.84 20.68
CA GLU A 35 -3.20 -2.42 20.92
C GLU A 35 -3.62 -1.71 19.62
N ILE A 36 -4.31 -0.59 19.77
CA ILE A 36 -4.65 0.34 18.69
C ILE A 36 -3.86 1.62 18.92
N ILE A 37 -3.13 2.06 17.91
CA ILE A 37 -2.33 3.29 17.96
C ILE A 37 -2.89 4.25 16.90
N VAL A 38 -3.63 5.27 17.34
CA VAL A 38 -4.10 6.33 16.47
C VAL A 38 -3.04 7.41 16.43
N VAL A 39 -2.46 7.65 15.26
CA VAL A 39 -1.46 8.71 15.06
C VAL A 39 -2.09 9.84 14.28
N ASP A 40 -2.32 10.96 14.94
CA ASP A 40 -2.82 12.18 14.32
C ASP A 40 -1.67 12.95 13.67
N ASP A 41 -1.75 13.14 12.37
CA ASP A 41 -0.73 13.82 11.55
C ASP A 41 -0.94 15.34 11.54
N GLY A 42 -1.15 15.95 12.71
CA GLY A 42 -1.27 17.40 12.84
C GLY A 42 -2.60 17.96 12.31
N SER A 43 -3.72 17.32 12.64
CA SER A 43 -5.05 17.81 12.29
C SER A 43 -5.34 19.18 12.89
N ALA A 44 -6.09 20.02 12.15
CA ALA A 44 -6.58 21.31 12.66
C ALA A 44 -7.49 21.15 13.90
N GLN A 45 -8.21 20.03 13.96
CA GLN A 45 -9.02 19.60 15.09
C GLN A 45 -8.66 18.15 15.43
N PRO A 46 -7.63 17.93 16.27
CA PRO A 46 -7.19 16.59 16.63
C PRO A 46 -8.29 15.84 17.42
N PRO A 47 -8.37 14.51 17.30
CA PRO A 47 -9.42 13.71 17.94
C PRO A 47 -9.17 13.48 19.43
N LEU A 48 -9.08 14.57 20.23
CA LEU A 48 -8.80 14.54 21.67
C LEU A 48 -9.85 13.76 22.48
N TRP A 49 -11.05 13.54 21.93
CA TRP A 49 -12.07 12.68 22.55
C TRP A 49 -11.58 11.24 22.78
N LEU A 50 -10.55 10.80 22.04
CA LEU A 50 -9.93 9.49 22.27
C LEU A 50 -9.30 9.39 23.66
N GLU A 51 -8.75 10.49 24.19
CA GLU A 51 -8.14 10.51 25.52
C GLU A 51 -9.17 10.48 26.65
N THR A 52 -10.38 10.98 26.40
CA THR A 52 -11.42 11.11 27.43
C THR A 52 -12.48 10.01 27.36
N GLU A 53 -12.89 9.63 26.15
CA GLU A 53 -14.01 8.70 25.95
C GLU A 53 -13.56 7.28 25.64
N ARG A 54 -12.37 7.10 25.07
CA ARG A 54 -11.82 5.81 24.62
C ARG A 54 -10.45 5.50 25.20
N SER A 55 -10.00 6.29 26.19
CA SER A 55 -8.75 6.02 26.90
C SER A 55 -8.84 4.69 27.65
N THR A 56 -8.37 3.66 27.00
CA THR A 56 -8.21 2.33 27.57
C THR A 56 -6.74 1.94 27.39
N GLU A 57 -6.30 0.93 28.11
CA GLU A 57 -4.93 0.40 27.89
C GLU A 57 -4.71 -0.08 26.45
N ARG A 58 -5.79 -0.27 25.66
CA ARG A 58 -5.75 -0.76 24.29
C ARG A 58 -5.67 0.35 23.23
N VAL A 59 -6.28 1.52 23.48
CA VAL A 59 -6.30 2.63 22.51
C VAL A 59 -5.36 3.71 22.98
N ARG A 60 -4.30 3.94 22.22
CA ARG A 60 -3.31 5.00 22.46
C ARG A 60 -3.46 6.03 21.36
N PHE A 61 -3.54 7.30 21.78
CA PHE A 61 -3.55 8.45 20.88
C PHE A 61 -2.18 9.12 20.88
N ILE A 62 -1.69 9.49 19.71
CA ILE A 62 -0.40 10.17 19.53
C ILE A 62 -0.61 11.32 18.56
N GLN A 63 -0.32 12.52 19.02
CA GLN A 63 -0.33 13.71 18.18
C GLN A 63 1.08 13.92 17.60
N ALA A 64 1.18 14.07 16.28
CA ALA A 64 2.43 14.29 15.56
C ALA A 64 2.38 15.63 14.81
N VAL A 65 3.55 16.12 14.41
CA VAL A 65 3.66 17.24 13.47
C VAL A 65 3.32 16.73 12.08
N HIS A 66 2.57 17.53 11.31
CA HIS A 66 2.16 17.16 9.95
C HIS A 66 3.35 16.81 9.05
N GLY A 67 3.38 15.59 8.59
CA GLY A 67 4.43 15.03 7.72
C GLY A 67 3.90 14.10 6.63
N GLY A 68 2.58 13.92 6.56
CA GLY A 68 1.89 13.02 5.63
C GLY A 68 1.70 11.61 6.18
N PRO A 69 0.94 10.76 5.45
CA PRO A 69 0.57 9.43 5.92
C PRO A 69 1.78 8.53 6.18
N GLY A 70 2.87 8.69 5.43
CA GLY A 70 4.12 7.97 5.65
C GLY A 70 4.74 8.29 7.01
N ALA A 71 4.79 9.59 7.40
CA ALA A 71 5.32 10.02 8.68
C ALA A 71 4.46 9.48 9.84
N ALA A 72 3.12 9.56 9.72
CA ALA A 72 2.22 8.99 10.72
C ALA A 72 2.41 7.48 10.89
N ARG A 73 2.54 6.73 9.78
CA ARG A 73 2.81 5.28 9.85
C ARG A 73 4.19 4.98 10.45
N ASN A 74 5.22 5.77 10.13
CA ASN A 74 6.54 5.64 10.74
C ASN A 74 6.47 5.83 12.25
N ARG A 75 5.76 6.87 12.71
CA ARG A 75 5.55 7.10 14.14
C ARG A 75 4.82 5.91 14.79
N GLY A 76 3.82 5.36 14.11
CA GLY A 76 3.13 4.15 14.56
C GLY A 76 4.04 2.92 14.69
N ILE A 77 4.98 2.71 13.76
CA ILE A 77 5.99 1.62 13.84
C ILE A 77 6.89 1.80 15.08
N GLU A 78 7.32 3.05 15.36
CA GLU A 78 8.17 3.38 16.51
C GLU A 78 7.47 3.08 17.83
N GLU A 79 6.22 3.46 17.94
CA GLU A 79 5.42 3.33 19.15
C GLU A 79 4.82 1.92 19.35
N ALA A 80 4.81 1.11 18.30
CA ALA A 80 4.26 -0.24 18.35
C ALA A 80 5.03 -1.14 19.32
N ARG A 81 4.29 -1.89 20.14
CA ARG A 81 4.80 -2.86 21.12
C ARG A 81 4.57 -4.30 20.68
N GLY A 82 3.68 -4.50 19.70
CA GLY A 82 3.33 -5.80 19.17
C GLY A 82 4.48 -6.46 18.40
N LYS A 83 4.48 -7.78 18.37
CA LYS A 83 5.36 -8.56 17.50
C LYS A 83 5.04 -8.33 16.03
N TYR A 84 3.77 -8.14 15.72
CA TYR A 84 3.25 -7.82 14.39
C TYR A 84 2.64 -6.44 14.37
N ILE A 85 2.66 -5.83 13.19
CA ILE A 85 1.98 -4.57 12.89
C ILE A 85 0.99 -4.81 11.75
N MET A 86 -0.16 -4.15 11.85
CA MET A 86 -1.17 -4.02 10.81
C MET A 86 -1.51 -2.54 10.68
N PHE A 87 -1.59 -2.03 9.46
CA PHE A 87 -2.13 -0.70 9.21
C PHE A 87 -3.61 -0.77 8.85
N VAL A 88 -4.37 0.19 9.35
CA VAL A 88 -5.77 0.41 8.95
C VAL A 88 -5.96 1.91 8.73
N ASP A 89 -6.35 2.31 7.52
CA ASP A 89 -6.62 3.71 7.24
C ASP A 89 -7.90 4.16 7.97
N ALA A 90 -7.89 5.36 8.52
CA ALA A 90 -8.93 5.84 9.44
C ALA A 90 -10.34 5.96 8.82
N ASP A 91 -10.44 5.99 7.48
CA ASP A 91 -11.69 6.00 6.71
C ASP A 91 -12.15 4.61 6.25
N ASP A 92 -11.36 3.57 6.51
CA ASP A 92 -11.66 2.17 6.22
C ASP A 92 -12.04 1.39 7.49
N TYR A 93 -12.27 0.09 7.39
CA TYR A 93 -12.60 -0.74 8.56
C TYR A 93 -12.27 -2.23 8.33
N LEU A 94 -12.16 -2.98 9.43
CA LEU A 94 -12.04 -4.43 9.37
C LEU A 94 -13.42 -5.08 9.25
N ILE A 95 -13.50 -6.14 8.45
CA ILE A 95 -14.72 -6.92 8.26
C ILE A 95 -14.87 -7.86 9.46
N ASP A 96 -16.01 -7.75 10.14
CA ASP A 96 -16.36 -8.64 11.24
C ASP A 96 -17.00 -9.92 10.70
N ASN A 97 -16.16 -10.91 10.41
CA ASN A 97 -16.54 -12.18 9.81
C ASN A 97 -15.81 -13.39 10.44
N GLY A 98 -15.13 -13.20 11.58
CA GLY A 98 -14.39 -14.27 12.28
C GLY A 98 -13.17 -14.80 11.50
N GLU A 99 -12.68 -14.08 10.47
CA GLU A 99 -11.52 -14.51 9.70
C GLU A 99 -10.20 -13.94 10.25
N THR A 100 -10.28 -12.88 11.07
CA THR A 100 -9.11 -12.22 11.67
C THR A 100 -8.42 -13.11 12.69
N ASP A 101 -9.17 -13.74 13.58
CA ASP A 101 -8.66 -14.68 14.59
C ASP A 101 -7.93 -15.86 13.95
N LYS A 102 -8.47 -16.44 12.88
CA LYS A 102 -7.83 -17.54 12.11
C LYS A 102 -6.50 -17.10 11.49
N CYS A 103 -6.40 -15.85 11.02
CA CYS A 103 -5.13 -15.29 10.56
C CYS A 103 -4.14 -15.10 11.71
N ILE A 104 -4.61 -14.66 12.89
CA ILE A 104 -3.79 -14.49 14.10
C ILE A 104 -3.27 -15.86 14.58
N ASP A 105 -4.07 -16.91 14.52
CA ASP A 105 -3.64 -18.27 14.86
C ASP A 105 -2.50 -18.75 13.95
N VAL A 106 -2.59 -18.47 12.64
CA VAL A 106 -1.50 -18.78 11.71
C VAL A 106 -0.25 -17.94 12.02
N LEU A 107 -0.40 -16.65 12.37
CA LEU A 107 0.72 -15.81 12.80
C LEU A 107 1.39 -16.35 14.08
N LYS A 108 0.61 -16.86 15.04
CA LYS A 108 1.12 -17.45 16.29
C LYS A 108 1.85 -18.77 16.03
N ARG A 109 1.29 -19.62 15.17
CA ARG A 109 1.82 -20.97 14.87
C ARG A 109 3.00 -20.95 13.92
N GLU A 110 2.85 -20.35 12.73
CA GLU A 110 3.82 -20.41 11.63
C GLU A 110 4.86 -19.30 11.71
N LYS A 111 4.55 -18.20 12.40
CA LYS A 111 5.41 -17.03 12.61
C LYS A 111 6.01 -16.46 11.32
N PRO A 112 5.23 -16.31 10.22
CA PRO A 112 5.74 -15.71 8.99
C PRO A 112 6.10 -14.24 9.23
N GLN A 113 7.07 -13.71 8.50
CA GLN A 113 7.40 -12.30 8.57
C GLN A 113 6.33 -11.40 7.92
N ILE A 114 5.57 -11.96 6.95
CA ILE A 114 4.42 -11.29 6.33
C ILE A 114 3.28 -12.32 6.19
N LEU A 115 2.05 -11.95 6.58
CA LEU A 115 0.84 -12.68 6.25
C LEU A 115 -0.10 -11.73 5.49
N ARG A 116 -0.34 -12.05 4.22
CA ARG A 116 -1.21 -11.26 3.33
C ARG A 116 -2.63 -11.81 3.35
N TYR A 117 -3.60 -10.89 3.25
CA TYR A 117 -5.01 -11.19 3.14
C TYR A 117 -5.66 -10.39 2.01
N ARG A 118 -6.94 -10.66 1.75
CA ARG A 118 -7.74 -9.98 0.72
C ARG A 118 -8.51 -8.81 1.34
N TYR A 119 -8.99 -7.95 0.46
CA TYR A 119 -9.84 -6.82 0.82
C TYR A 119 -11.08 -6.80 -0.06
N HIS A 120 -12.12 -6.15 0.43
CA HIS A 120 -13.33 -5.78 -0.27
C HIS A 120 -13.30 -4.28 -0.57
N VAL A 121 -13.89 -3.87 -1.70
CA VAL A 121 -14.06 -2.45 -2.04
C VAL A 121 -15.52 -2.10 -1.88
N ALA A 122 -15.87 -1.33 -0.86
CA ALA A 122 -17.22 -0.82 -0.69
C ALA A 122 -17.40 0.51 -1.43
N THR A 123 -18.46 0.58 -2.22
CA THR A 123 -18.86 1.77 -3.00
C THR A 123 -20.03 2.51 -2.36
N SER A 124 -20.72 1.87 -1.42
CA SER A 124 -21.78 2.47 -0.57
C SER A 124 -21.75 1.88 0.84
N PRO A 125 -22.29 2.61 1.85
CA PRO A 125 -22.37 2.13 3.23
C PRO A 125 -23.26 0.88 3.41
N GLU A 126 -24.25 0.70 2.51
CA GLU A 126 -25.22 -0.40 2.55
C GLU A 126 -24.74 -1.62 1.75
N GLU A 127 -23.56 -1.58 1.17
CA GLU A 127 -23.04 -2.69 0.38
C GLU A 127 -22.85 -3.94 1.22
N LYS A 128 -23.35 -5.07 0.72
CA LYS A 128 -23.25 -6.35 1.41
C LYS A 128 -21.80 -6.81 1.45
N LEU A 129 -21.26 -6.94 2.64
CA LEU A 129 -19.92 -7.45 2.86
C LEU A 129 -19.81 -8.95 2.53
N PRO A 130 -18.61 -9.43 2.19
CA PRO A 130 -18.37 -10.86 2.02
C PRO A 130 -18.72 -11.63 3.28
N ASN A 131 -19.45 -12.73 3.12
CA ASN A 131 -19.69 -13.66 4.22
C ASN A 131 -18.38 -14.33 4.66
N ALA A 132 -18.34 -14.72 5.94
CA ALA A 132 -17.28 -15.57 6.45
C ALA A 132 -17.12 -16.84 5.62
N LYS A 133 -15.86 -17.24 5.39
CA LYS A 133 -15.55 -18.54 4.79
C LYS A 133 -15.45 -19.60 5.86
N GLU A 134 -16.10 -20.74 5.65
CA GLU A 134 -15.92 -21.89 6.53
C GLU A 134 -14.46 -22.34 6.58
N ASN A 135 -13.81 -22.40 5.43
CA ASN A 135 -12.42 -22.84 5.28
C ASN A 135 -11.57 -21.78 4.59
N ILE A 136 -10.72 -21.11 5.35
CA ILE A 136 -9.72 -20.19 4.81
C ILE A 136 -8.53 -20.97 4.32
N LYS A 137 -8.08 -20.64 3.10
CA LYS A 137 -6.89 -21.25 2.51
C LYS A 137 -5.67 -20.39 2.77
N PHE A 138 -4.61 -21.03 3.23
CA PHE A 138 -3.29 -20.42 3.39
C PHE A 138 -2.31 -21.07 2.42
N SER A 139 -1.45 -20.29 1.80
CA SER A 139 -0.39 -20.82 0.93
C SER A 139 0.72 -21.48 1.74
N ASN A 140 1.56 -22.26 1.08
CA ASN A 140 2.86 -22.60 1.63
C ASN A 140 3.68 -21.33 1.86
N THR A 141 4.63 -21.39 2.79
CA THR A 141 5.56 -20.31 3.07
C THR A 141 6.55 -20.14 1.92
N ILE A 142 6.66 -18.92 1.41
CA ILE A 142 7.64 -18.51 0.41
C ILE A 142 8.37 -17.24 0.88
N SER A 143 9.47 -16.85 0.22
CA SER A 143 10.06 -15.54 0.49
C SER A 143 9.22 -14.40 -0.12
N GLY A 144 9.29 -13.21 0.47
CA GLY A 144 8.63 -12.03 -0.11
C GLY A 144 9.18 -11.70 -1.50
N ALA A 145 10.48 -11.92 -1.75
CA ALA A 145 11.07 -11.79 -3.07
C ALA A 145 10.45 -12.79 -4.08
N THR A 146 10.22 -14.05 -3.68
CA THR A 146 9.51 -15.03 -4.51
C THR A 146 8.09 -14.58 -4.83
N PHE A 147 7.38 -14.02 -3.85
CA PHE A 147 6.07 -13.45 -4.07
C PHE A 147 6.11 -12.31 -5.11
N MET A 148 7.01 -11.34 -4.92
CA MET A 148 7.18 -10.18 -5.82
C MET A 148 7.58 -10.58 -7.25
N ALA A 149 8.42 -11.61 -7.39
CA ALA A 149 8.85 -12.09 -8.71
C ALA A 149 7.69 -12.69 -9.52
N ASN A 150 6.68 -13.27 -8.86
CA ASN A 150 5.57 -13.96 -9.50
C ASN A 150 4.26 -13.15 -9.52
N HIS A 151 4.11 -12.16 -8.64
CA HIS A 151 2.87 -11.38 -8.49
C HIS A 151 3.15 -9.87 -8.55
N ASN A 152 2.18 -9.10 -8.98
CA ASN A 152 2.22 -7.65 -8.84
C ASN A 152 1.97 -7.30 -7.36
N LEU A 153 2.87 -6.53 -6.77
CA LEU A 153 2.74 -6.08 -5.39
C LEU A 153 1.85 -4.82 -5.35
N PRO A 154 0.65 -4.90 -4.74
CA PRO A 154 -0.19 -3.72 -4.54
C PRO A 154 0.50 -2.66 -3.69
N GLY A 155 0.22 -1.38 -3.99
CA GLY A 155 0.78 -0.25 -3.25
C GLY A 155 0.30 -0.16 -1.79
N SER A 156 -0.93 -0.60 -1.46
CA SER A 156 -1.49 -0.43 -0.12
C SER A 156 -0.73 -1.22 0.97
N PRO A 157 -0.31 -0.58 2.07
CA PRO A 157 0.31 -1.24 3.22
C PRO A 157 -0.72 -1.86 4.18
N CYS A 158 -2.03 -1.69 3.91
CA CYS A 158 -3.12 -2.20 4.74
C CYS A 158 -3.57 -3.62 4.37
N LEU A 159 -2.82 -4.35 3.55
CA LEU A 159 -3.23 -5.67 3.02
C LEU A 159 -2.43 -6.84 3.59
N TYR A 160 -1.79 -6.65 4.75
CA TYR A 160 -0.99 -7.69 5.39
C TYR A 160 -0.65 -7.33 6.84
N PHE A 161 -0.39 -8.35 7.63
CA PHE A 161 0.36 -8.25 8.88
C PHE A 161 1.84 -8.41 8.57
N PHE A 162 2.70 -7.65 9.26
CA PHE A 162 4.14 -7.79 9.10
C PHE A 162 4.89 -7.79 10.43
N SER A 163 6.02 -8.47 10.45
CA SER A 163 6.91 -8.53 11.61
C SER A 163 7.50 -7.15 11.91
N ARG A 164 7.23 -6.63 13.12
CA ARG A 164 7.86 -5.39 13.61
C ARG A 164 9.38 -5.52 13.65
N GLU A 165 9.89 -6.69 14.08
CA GLU A 165 11.32 -6.96 14.12
C GLU A 165 11.98 -6.81 12.75
N LEU A 166 11.33 -7.30 11.67
CA LEU A 166 11.83 -7.15 10.31
C LEU A 166 11.99 -5.68 9.94
N ALA A 167 10.96 -4.87 10.17
CA ALA A 167 10.98 -3.45 9.84
C ALA A 167 12.06 -2.70 10.62
N VAL A 168 12.13 -2.91 11.93
CA VAL A 168 13.09 -2.23 12.81
C VAL A 168 14.55 -2.65 12.49
N ARG A 169 14.83 -3.96 12.39
CA ARG A 169 16.21 -4.45 12.13
C ARG A 169 16.75 -4.04 10.77
N LYS A 170 15.86 -3.88 9.78
CA LYS A 170 16.26 -3.46 8.42
C LYS A 170 16.13 -1.96 8.20
N GLY A 171 15.69 -1.20 9.21
CA GLY A 171 15.49 0.25 9.08
C GLY A 171 14.45 0.61 8.03
N ILE A 172 13.42 -0.24 7.83
CA ILE A 172 12.42 -0.03 6.79
C ILE A 172 11.43 1.03 7.24
N ARG A 173 11.35 2.12 6.48
CA ARG A 173 10.52 3.29 6.75
C ARG A 173 9.78 3.73 5.50
N PHE A 174 8.65 4.38 5.69
CA PHE A 174 8.01 5.13 4.63
C PHE A 174 8.82 6.39 4.33
N PRO A 175 9.04 6.76 3.06
CA PRO A 175 9.51 8.09 2.74
C PRO A 175 8.45 9.13 3.14
N GLU A 176 8.90 10.23 3.74
CA GLU A 176 8.01 11.25 4.28
C GLU A 176 7.79 12.40 3.28
N GLY A 177 6.66 13.08 3.37
CA GLY A 177 6.35 14.26 2.58
C GLY A 177 6.17 14.03 1.08
N CYS A 178 5.96 12.79 0.64
CA CYS A 178 5.73 12.45 -0.75
C CYS A 178 4.52 11.53 -0.92
N TYR A 179 3.93 11.54 -2.13
CA TYR A 179 2.94 10.54 -2.53
C TYR A 179 3.63 9.26 -3.00
N HIS A 180 2.88 8.14 -3.00
CA HIS A 180 3.38 6.79 -3.35
C HIS A 180 4.46 6.27 -2.40
N GLU A 181 4.45 6.75 -1.14
CA GLU A 181 5.33 6.32 -0.06
C GLU A 181 5.18 4.83 0.25
N ASP A 182 4.00 4.31 0.00
CA ASP A 182 3.62 2.91 0.18
C ASP A 182 4.33 1.98 -0.81
N GLU A 183 4.59 2.43 -2.04
CA GLU A 183 5.27 1.65 -3.05
C GLU A 183 6.71 1.30 -2.66
N GLU A 184 7.43 2.25 -2.09
CA GLU A 184 8.80 2.02 -1.62
C GLU A 184 8.83 1.15 -0.38
N PHE A 185 8.01 1.48 0.64
CA PHE A 185 7.91 0.70 1.86
C PHE A 185 7.58 -0.76 1.59
N ASN A 186 6.51 -1.01 0.81
CA ASN A 186 6.06 -2.34 0.46
C ASN A 186 7.14 -3.13 -0.29
N THR A 187 7.83 -2.46 -1.22
CA THR A 187 8.89 -3.10 -2.01
C THR A 187 10.03 -3.56 -1.11
N ILE A 188 10.55 -2.69 -0.25
CA ILE A 188 11.69 -2.99 0.63
C ILE A 188 11.31 -4.04 1.68
N LEU A 189 10.10 -3.93 2.27
CA LEU A 189 9.60 -4.89 3.24
C LEU A 189 9.52 -6.30 2.66
N HIS A 190 8.85 -6.44 1.51
CA HIS A 190 8.70 -7.75 0.87
C HIS A 190 10.04 -8.28 0.35
N PHE A 191 10.93 -7.43 -0.15
CA PHE A 191 12.26 -7.85 -0.60
C PHE A 191 13.07 -8.51 0.53
N HIS A 192 12.99 -7.98 1.74
CA HIS A 192 13.72 -8.48 2.90
C HIS A 192 13.04 -9.65 3.62
N ALA A 193 11.74 -9.86 3.41
CA ALA A 193 11.01 -10.92 4.08
C ALA A 193 11.42 -12.31 3.60
N GLN A 194 11.89 -13.15 4.52
CA GLN A 194 12.30 -14.53 4.25
C GLN A 194 11.11 -15.52 4.31
N SER A 195 10.02 -15.13 4.96
CA SER A 195 8.82 -15.95 5.10
C SER A 195 7.56 -15.10 4.91
N LEU A 196 6.77 -15.49 3.91
CA LEU A 196 5.50 -14.88 3.56
C LEU A 196 4.46 -15.97 3.33
N ILE A 197 3.29 -15.81 3.90
CA ILE A 197 2.09 -16.62 3.66
C ILE A 197 1.03 -15.72 3.05
N THR A 198 0.31 -16.20 2.05
CA THR A 198 -0.90 -15.57 1.54
C THR A 198 -2.13 -16.30 2.03
N SER A 199 -3.18 -15.54 2.31
CA SER A 199 -4.48 -16.06 2.70
C SER A 199 -5.56 -15.59 1.73
N ASP A 200 -6.62 -16.35 1.58
CA ASP A 200 -7.83 -15.91 0.89
C ASP A 200 -8.88 -15.30 1.85
N ALA A 201 -8.53 -15.12 3.14
CA ALA A 201 -9.31 -14.37 4.11
C ALA A 201 -9.53 -12.93 3.62
N CYS A 202 -10.74 -12.41 3.80
CA CYS A 202 -11.09 -11.03 3.43
C CYS A 202 -11.31 -10.21 4.70
N LEU A 203 -10.24 -9.55 5.17
CA LEU A 203 -10.26 -8.86 6.46
C LEU A 203 -10.54 -7.37 6.36
N TYR A 204 -10.27 -6.75 5.23
CA TYR A 204 -10.22 -5.30 5.09
C TYR A 204 -11.32 -4.81 4.15
N CYS A 205 -12.00 -3.74 4.53
CA CYS A 205 -12.96 -3.04 3.68
C CYS A 205 -12.43 -1.67 3.32
N TYR A 206 -12.05 -1.50 2.05
CA TYR A 206 -11.66 -0.23 1.48
C TYR A 206 -12.91 0.56 1.07
N CYS A 207 -13.14 1.72 1.69
CA CYS A 207 -14.30 2.56 1.47
C CYS A 207 -14.01 3.66 0.45
N ARG A 208 -14.62 3.58 -0.73
CA ARG A 208 -14.57 4.71 -1.67
C ARG A 208 -15.44 5.85 -1.18
N ARG A 209 -14.87 7.03 -1.04
CA ARG A 209 -15.59 8.24 -0.65
C ARG A 209 -15.17 9.45 -1.47
N GLU A 210 -16.07 10.42 -1.58
CA GLU A 210 -15.72 11.75 -2.08
C GLU A 210 -14.71 12.44 -1.15
N GLY A 211 -13.80 13.22 -1.72
CA GLY A 211 -12.75 13.90 -0.93
C GLY A 211 -11.56 13.02 -0.53
N SER A 212 -11.52 11.73 -0.91
CA SER A 212 -10.31 10.93 -0.73
C SER A 212 -9.15 11.45 -1.59
N THR A 213 -7.92 11.23 -1.15
CA THR A 213 -6.70 11.61 -1.90
C THR A 213 -6.70 11.04 -3.32
N THR A 214 -7.21 9.83 -3.49
CA THR A 214 -7.32 9.17 -4.80
C THR A 214 -8.40 9.75 -5.72
N ALA A 215 -9.37 10.47 -5.17
CA ALA A 215 -10.45 11.12 -5.92
C ALA A 215 -10.11 12.56 -6.36
N ASN A 216 -9.01 13.14 -5.86
CA ASN A 216 -8.60 14.49 -6.20
C ASN A 216 -8.10 14.53 -7.66
N THR A 217 -8.68 15.46 -8.45
CA THR A 217 -8.36 15.69 -9.87
C THR A 217 -7.77 17.07 -10.13
N ASP A 218 -7.36 17.80 -9.09
CA ASP A 218 -6.67 19.08 -9.25
C ASP A 218 -5.35 18.89 -10.02
N ARG A 219 -5.11 19.74 -11.00
CA ARG A 219 -3.95 19.62 -11.90
C ARG A 219 -2.61 19.72 -11.17
N LYS A 220 -2.48 20.65 -10.21
CA LYS A 220 -1.23 20.81 -9.44
C LYS A 220 -0.99 19.60 -8.54
N PHE A 221 -2.07 19.05 -7.99
CA PHE A 221 -2.02 17.82 -7.21
C PHE A 221 -1.54 16.63 -8.05
N GLU A 222 -2.10 16.44 -9.26
CA GLU A 222 -1.70 15.35 -10.17
C GLU A 222 -0.25 15.52 -10.65
N GLU A 223 0.18 16.76 -10.95
CA GLU A 223 1.58 17.06 -11.32
C GLU A 223 2.55 16.70 -10.19
N ARG A 224 2.21 17.02 -8.92
CA ARG A 224 2.99 16.66 -7.74
C ARG A 224 3.04 15.15 -7.54
N ARG A 225 1.90 14.47 -7.60
CA ARG A 225 1.83 13.00 -7.49
C ARG A 225 2.71 12.32 -8.53
N MET A 226 2.69 12.81 -9.77
CA MET A 226 3.51 12.27 -10.84
C MET A 226 5.01 12.49 -10.57
N ALA A 227 5.39 13.68 -10.10
CA ALA A 227 6.78 13.97 -9.75
C ALA A 227 7.27 13.06 -8.62
N ASP A 228 6.45 12.85 -7.59
CA ASP A 228 6.79 11.98 -6.48
C ASP A 228 6.86 10.50 -6.90
N MET A 229 6.03 10.06 -7.85
CA MET A 229 6.12 8.71 -8.43
C MET A 229 7.48 8.45 -9.08
N PHE A 230 8.00 9.41 -9.86
CA PHE A 230 9.34 9.27 -10.45
C PHE A 230 10.44 9.23 -9.39
N LYS A 231 10.34 10.03 -8.33
CA LYS A 231 11.28 9.97 -7.20
C LYS A 231 11.24 8.60 -6.50
N VAL A 232 10.05 8.01 -6.33
CA VAL A 232 9.92 6.66 -5.76
C VAL A 232 10.57 5.62 -6.68
N ILE A 233 10.35 5.70 -7.98
CA ILE A 233 10.99 4.81 -8.96
C ILE A 233 12.52 4.95 -8.89
N GLU A 234 13.03 6.16 -8.81
CA GLU A 234 14.47 6.43 -8.66
C GLU A 234 15.03 5.82 -7.36
N ARG A 235 14.37 6.03 -6.21
CA ARG A 235 14.79 5.47 -4.92
C ARG A 235 14.81 3.94 -4.92
N ILE A 236 13.78 3.28 -5.50
CA ILE A 236 13.76 1.82 -5.64
C ILE A 236 14.86 1.36 -6.60
N THR A 237 15.16 2.13 -7.66
CA THR A 237 16.27 1.82 -8.56
C THR A 237 17.62 1.93 -7.86
N ASN A 238 17.81 2.95 -7.03
CA ASN A 238 19.02 3.10 -6.21
C ASN A 238 19.14 1.97 -5.18
N PHE A 239 18.03 1.57 -4.53
CA PHE A 239 17.99 0.40 -3.67
C PHE A 239 18.42 -0.88 -4.42
N ARG A 240 17.93 -1.11 -5.66
CA ARG A 240 18.40 -2.20 -6.53
C ARG A 240 19.92 -2.15 -6.72
N GLY A 241 20.48 -0.98 -6.97
CA GLY A 241 21.91 -0.77 -7.16
C GLY A 241 22.74 -1.17 -5.92
N CYS A 242 22.29 -0.80 -4.71
CA CYS A 242 22.98 -1.13 -3.45
C CYS A 242 23.12 -2.64 -3.23
N PHE A 243 22.20 -3.46 -3.75
CA PHE A 243 22.20 -4.91 -3.55
C PHE A 243 22.61 -5.72 -4.79
N GLN A 244 23.06 -5.08 -5.88
CA GLN A 244 23.29 -5.73 -7.17
C GLN A 244 24.23 -6.95 -7.08
N ASN A 245 25.25 -6.89 -6.24
CA ASN A 245 26.25 -7.96 -6.05
C ASN A 245 25.88 -8.95 -4.94
N GLN A 246 24.87 -8.66 -4.12
CA GLN A 246 24.47 -9.46 -2.97
C GLN A 246 23.16 -10.21 -3.19
N CYS A 247 22.38 -9.83 -4.23
CA CYS A 247 21.11 -10.44 -4.55
C CYS A 247 21.26 -11.76 -5.29
N ASN A 248 20.44 -12.75 -4.91
CA ASN A 248 20.22 -13.92 -5.72
C ASN A 248 19.33 -13.60 -6.93
N SER A 249 19.16 -14.56 -7.85
CA SER A 249 18.42 -14.39 -9.10
C SER A 249 16.94 -14.01 -8.86
N ILE A 250 16.29 -14.59 -7.86
CA ILE A 250 14.88 -14.32 -7.55
C ILE A 250 14.69 -12.92 -6.98
N GLN A 251 15.61 -12.42 -6.17
CA GLN A 251 15.58 -11.06 -5.66
C GLN A 251 15.77 -10.02 -6.76
N LYS A 252 16.68 -10.28 -7.72
CA LYS A 252 16.84 -9.43 -8.91
C LYS A 252 15.57 -9.40 -9.74
N GLN A 253 15.00 -10.55 -10.03
CA GLN A 253 13.73 -10.66 -10.76
C GLN A 253 12.58 -9.92 -10.05
N ALA A 254 12.51 -10.00 -8.72
CA ALA A 254 11.49 -9.34 -7.90
C ALA A 254 11.53 -7.81 -8.05
N ILE A 255 12.73 -7.21 -7.89
CA ILE A 255 12.91 -5.76 -8.01
C ILE A 255 12.68 -5.31 -9.46
N ASP A 256 13.23 -6.02 -10.44
CA ASP A 256 13.04 -5.68 -11.86
C ASP A 256 11.57 -5.73 -12.26
N ARG A 257 10.82 -6.75 -11.79
CA ARG A 257 9.37 -6.80 -12.01
C ARG A 257 8.66 -5.60 -11.40
N LYS A 258 8.97 -5.24 -10.14
CA LYS A 258 8.36 -4.09 -9.48
C LYS A 258 8.64 -2.79 -10.23
N LEU A 259 9.89 -2.54 -10.59
CA LEU A 259 10.29 -1.34 -11.35
C LEU A 259 9.61 -1.27 -12.72
N ASN A 260 9.52 -2.40 -13.43
CA ASN A 260 8.83 -2.46 -14.72
C ASN A 260 7.32 -2.17 -14.57
N MET A 261 6.67 -2.64 -13.49
CA MET A 261 5.26 -2.31 -13.23
C MET A 261 5.09 -0.84 -12.89
N LEU A 262 5.96 -0.26 -12.06
CA LEU A 262 5.91 1.18 -11.74
C LEU A 262 6.12 2.06 -12.98
N ALA A 263 6.99 1.66 -13.90
CA ALA A 263 7.16 2.36 -15.19
C ALA A 263 5.88 2.30 -16.06
N VAL A 264 5.20 1.14 -16.07
CA VAL A 264 3.88 0.98 -16.73
C VAL A 264 2.86 1.89 -16.06
N ASP A 265 2.77 1.87 -14.72
CA ASP A 265 1.82 2.68 -13.95
C ASP A 265 2.07 4.19 -14.13
N ALA A 266 3.33 4.61 -14.23
CA ALA A 266 3.67 6.02 -14.55
C ALA A 266 3.11 6.44 -15.91
N ILE A 267 3.27 5.61 -16.95
CA ILE A 267 2.74 5.90 -18.28
C ILE A 267 1.20 5.89 -18.27
N LEU A 268 0.57 4.92 -17.60
CA LEU A 268 -0.88 4.85 -17.46
C LEU A 268 -1.44 6.08 -16.72
N ASN A 269 -0.79 6.51 -15.65
CA ASN A 269 -1.19 7.72 -14.92
C ASN A 269 -1.07 8.97 -15.79
N MET A 270 -0.01 9.14 -16.58
CA MET A 270 0.12 10.24 -17.53
C MET A 270 -1.00 10.22 -18.58
N LEU A 271 -1.36 9.04 -19.11
CA LEU A 271 -2.48 8.87 -20.03
C LEU A 271 -3.81 9.28 -19.39
N HIS A 272 -4.08 8.82 -18.17
CA HIS A 272 -5.30 9.16 -17.42
C HIS A 272 -5.40 10.65 -17.07
N CYS A 273 -4.26 11.32 -16.83
CA CYS A 273 -4.20 12.77 -16.63
C CYS A 273 -4.30 13.57 -17.96
N GLY A 274 -4.46 12.90 -19.09
CA GLY A 274 -4.65 13.56 -20.40
C GLY A 274 -3.35 14.15 -21.01
N ALA A 275 -2.17 13.72 -20.55
CA ALA A 275 -0.91 14.14 -21.13
C ALA A 275 -0.80 13.68 -22.60
N SER A 276 -0.35 14.55 -23.48
CA SER A 276 -0.17 14.21 -24.90
C SER A 276 0.90 13.13 -25.09
N ALA A 277 0.84 12.41 -26.21
CA ALA A 277 1.84 11.39 -26.54
C ALA A 277 3.28 11.95 -26.57
N GLY A 278 3.45 13.22 -26.99
CA GLY A 278 4.75 13.90 -26.98
C GLY A 278 5.27 14.16 -25.58
N GLU A 279 4.40 14.61 -24.66
CA GLU A 279 4.74 14.84 -23.25
C GLU A 279 5.08 13.55 -22.53
N ILE A 280 4.28 12.48 -22.74
CA ILE A 280 4.55 11.16 -22.19
C ILE A 280 5.93 10.67 -22.62
N ARG A 281 6.20 10.72 -23.93
CA ARG A 281 7.51 10.30 -24.44
C ARG A 281 8.65 11.14 -23.88
N LYS A 282 8.49 12.47 -23.81
CA LYS A 282 9.49 13.36 -23.22
C LYS A 282 9.82 12.95 -21.78
N ARG A 283 8.79 12.74 -20.96
CA ARG A 283 8.98 12.29 -19.56
C ARG A 283 9.58 10.90 -19.47
N CYS A 284 9.18 9.95 -20.32
CA CYS A 284 9.80 8.63 -20.35
C CYS A 284 11.31 8.71 -20.66
N LEU A 285 11.70 9.59 -21.58
CA LEU A 285 13.10 9.77 -21.92
C LEU A 285 13.90 10.51 -20.84
N SER A 286 13.30 11.49 -20.13
CA SER A 286 13.97 12.23 -19.08
C SER A 286 14.02 11.49 -17.73
N GLU A 287 12.95 10.77 -17.36
CA GLU A 287 12.79 10.19 -16.02
C GLU A 287 13.07 8.67 -15.97
N LEU A 288 12.62 7.91 -16.98
CA LEU A 288 12.71 6.45 -16.96
C LEU A 288 13.93 5.90 -17.72
N ALA A 289 14.33 6.54 -18.82
CA ALA A 289 15.46 6.05 -19.62
C ALA A 289 16.80 6.07 -18.87
N PRO A 290 17.13 7.10 -18.05
CA PRO A 290 18.35 7.10 -17.24
C PRO A 290 18.39 5.94 -16.22
N LEU A 291 17.21 5.46 -15.79
CA LEU A 291 17.05 4.34 -14.85
C LEU A 291 17.01 2.96 -15.54
N SER A 292 17.19 2.92 -16.88
CA SER A 292 17.05 1.72 -17.71
C SER A 292 15.64 1.10 -17.69
N LEU A 293 14.60 1.93 -17.49
CA LEU A 293 13.19 1.54 -17.46
C LEU A 293 12.42 1.99 -18.72
N TYR A 294 13.08 2.71 -19.62
CA TYR A 294 12.53 3.07 -20.94
C TYR A 294 13.62 2.97 -22.02
N PRO A 295 13.37 2.38 -23.19
CA PRO A 295 12.14 1.66 -23.55
C PRO A 295 11.77 0.57 -22.52
N ILE A 296 10.44 0.39 -22.24
CA ILE A 296 10.01 -0.61 -21.24
C ILE A 296 10.63 -1.98 -21.57
N PRO A 297 11.33 -2.61 -20.60
CA PRO A 297 12.06 -3.84 -20.83
C PRO A 297 11.17 -5.02 -21.25
N ALA A 298 11.73 -5.95 -22.00
CA ALA A 298 11.04 -7.21 -22.33
C ALA A 298 10.99 -8.13 -21.10
N ALA A 299 9.79 -8.63 -20.77
CA ALA A 299 9.59 -9.59 -19.70
C ALA A 299 8.38 -10.48 -19.98
N GLY A 300 8.39 -11.69 -19.44
CA GLY A 300 7.34 -12.70 -19.61
C GLY A 300 6.20 -12.62 -18.61
N TYR A 301 5.83 -11.42 -18.11
CA TYR A 301 4.85 -11.30 -17.03
C TYR A 301 3.41 -11.67 -17.43
N SER A 302 2.94 -11.11 -18.55
CA SER A 302 1.60 -11.40 -19.09
C SER A 302 1.47 -10.92 -20.54
N LEU A 303 0.43 -11.40 -21.24
CA LEU A 303 0.10 -10.91 -22.58
C LEU A 303 -0.22 -9.40 -22.57
N LYS A 304 -0.95 -8.95 -21.56
CA LYS A 304 -1.27 -7.51 -21.40
C LYS A 304 -0.02 -6.64 -21.27
N TYR A 305 0.96 -7.08 -20.47
CA TYR A 305 2.25 -6.40 -20.36
C TYR A 305 2.98 -6.34 -21.69
N ARG A 306 3.02 -7.45 -22.42
CA ARG A 306 3.70 -7.52 -23.74
C ARG A 306 3.09 -6.55 -24.75
N ILE A 307 1.76 -6.52 -24.84
CA ILE A 307 1.04 -5.59 -25.73
C ILE A 307 1.31 -4.15 -25.31
N PHE A 308 1.11 -3.84 -24.03
CA PHE A 308 1.36 -2.48 -23.51
C PHE A 308 2.79 -2.00 -23.77
N ARG A 309 3.79 -2.86 -23.53
CA ARG A 309 5.20 -2.57 -23.80
C ARG A 309 5.46 -2.19 -25.27
N ILE A 310 4.91 -2.95 -26.19
CA ILE A 310 5.09 -2.68 -27.65
C ILE A 310 4.50 -1.31 -27.98
N LEU A 311 3.32 -1.01 -27.50
CA LEU A 311 2.64 0.27 -27.74
C LEU A 311 3.38 1.43 -27.06
N ALA A 312 3.71 1.30 -25.79
CA ALA A 312 4.35 2.37 -24.99
C ALA A 312 5.75 2.73 -25.49
N ASN A 313 6.45 1.82 -26.16
CA ASN A 313 7.80 2.05 -26.69
C ASN A 313 7.83 2.75 -28.05
N SER A 314 6.68 3.14 -28.61
CA SER A 314 6.61 3.86 -29.89
C SER A 314 5.63 5.04 -29.83
N ASN A 315 5.91 6.12 -30.60
CA ASN A 315 5.02 7.29 -30.65
C ASN A 315 3.62 6.96 -31.16
N SER A 316 3.52 6.15 -32.22
CA SER A 316 2.24 5.70 -32.77
C SER A 316 1.48 4.83 -31.78
N GLY A 317 2.18 3.98 -31.04
CA GLY A 317 1.60 3.15 -30.02
C GLY A 317 1.08 3.93 -28.82
N ILE A 318 1.80 4.95 -28.33
CA ILE A 318 1.31 5.85 -27.26
C ILE A 318 0.04 6.59 -27.72
N ARG A 319 -0.01 7.06 -28.99
CA ARG A 319 -1.24 7.66 -29.54
C ARG A 319 -2.40 6.67 -29.56
N LEU A 320 -2.12 5.40 -29.89
CA LEU A 320 -3.13 4.36 -29.88
C LEU A 320 -3.61 4.07 -28.44
N LEU A 321 -2.71 4.01 -27.46
CA LEU A 321 -3.08 3.85 -26.04
C LEU A 321 -4.01 4.98 -25.57
N HIS A 322 -3.80 6.22 -26.05
CA HIS A 322 -4.66 7.35 -25.73
C HIS A 322 -6.12 7.16 -26.17
N LEU A 323 -6.35 6.45 -27.29
CA LEU A 323 -7.72 6.18 -27.77
C LEU A 323 -8.48 5.19 -26.87
N PHE A 324 -7.75 4.30 -26.21
CA PHE A 324 -8.32 3.27 -25.31
C PHE A 324 -8.27 3.61 -23.83
N THR A 325 -7.63 4.70 -23.46
CA THR A 325 -7.54 5.16 -22.08
C THR A 325 -8.33 6.46 -21.96
N PRO A 326 -9.62 6.39 -21.58
CA PRO A 326 -10.41 7.60 -21.39
C PRO A 326 -9.76 8.42 -20.28
N GLY A 327 -9.32 9.65 -20.60
CA GLY A 327 -8.86 10.59 -19.62
C GLY A 327 -9.92 10.79 -18.53
N LYS A 328 -9.51 11.05 -17.30
CA LYS A 328 -10.42 11.51 -16.25
C LYS A 328 -11.08 12.82 -16.75
N ASN A 329 -12.28 12.71 -17.27
CA ASN A 329 -12.99 13.85 -17.83
C ASN A 329 -13.56 14.68 -16.66
N PRO A 330 -13.10 15.92 -16.40
CA PRO A 330 -13.60 16.74 -15.30
C PRO A 330 -15.05 17.23 -15.54
N LYS A 331 -15.69 16.83 -16.66
CA LYS A 331 -17.04 17.32 -17.10
C LYS A 331 -18.14 16.26 -17.16
N LYS A 332 -18.07 15.19 -16.35
CA LYS A 332 -19.27 14.37 -16.10
C LYS A 332 -19.53 14.33 -14.61
N LYS A 333 -20.09 15.41 -14.12
CA LYS A 333 -20.97 15.46 -12.96
C LYS A 333 -22.40 15.51 -13.47
#